data_804cd4fe9139d09d50568f166faa1fd0
#
_entry.id   804cd4fe9139d09d50568f166faa1fd0
#
_cell.length_a   1.000
_cell.length_b   1.000
_cell.length_c   1.000
_cell.angle_alpha   90.00
_cell.angle_beta   90.00
_cell.angle_gamma   90.00
#
_symmetry.space_group_name_H-M   'P 1'
#
loop_
_entity.id
_entity.type
_entity.pdbx_description
1 polymer ?
#
loop_
_entity_poly.entity_id
_entity_poly.type
_entity_poly.pdbx_seq_one_letter_code
_entity_poly.pdbx_strand_id
1 'polypeptide(L)'
;MTRPAEVRVREDARTGARFEDYAVGERIGPLRFTLDPAFVEEYIEAAGVDAGLYRIDGRDAAPPQVLTLFLMGTLHQRYAPLPGTVMAGLTMEFHAPIWRNESTGIVSEGEILAKESRHGRYYVTWRADYRREAGDRLARITNIFMVPS
;
A
#
# COMPACT_ATOMS: atom_id res chain seq x y z
N MET A 1 -9.45 -8.87 -8.00
CA MET A 1 -9.69 -7.68 -7.15
C MET A 1 -9.20 -6.45 -7.87
N THR A 2 -10.00 -5.42 -7.91
CA THR A 2 -9.72 -4.17 -8.62
C THR A 2 -9.87 -2.94 -7.72
N ARG A 3 -10.43 -3.09 -6.52
CA ARG A 3 -10.71 -2.00 -5.58
C ARG A 3 -10.13 -2.28 -4.20
N PRO A 4 -9.58 -1.26 -3.51
CA PRO A 4 -9.11 -1.42 -2.13
C PRO A 4 -10.18 -1.93 -1.15
N ALA A 5 -11.43 -1.53 -1.37
CA ALA A 5 -12.57 -1.96 -0.55
C ALA A 5 -12.89 -3.47 -0.66
N GLU A 6 -12.36 -4.15 -1.66
CA GLU A 6 -12.51 -5.61 -1.82
C GLU A 6 -11.52 -6.40 -0.98
N VAL A 7 -10.52 -5.74 -0.39
CA VAL A 7 -9.56 -6.39 0.50
C VAL A 7 -10.30 -6.87 1.75
N ARG A 8 -10.30 -8.19 1.95
CA ARG A 8 -10.89 -8.79 3.14
C ARG A 8 -9.86 -8.83 4.26
N VAL A 9 -10.24 -8.29 5.40
CA VAL A 9 -9.53 -8.52 6.67
C VAL A 9 -9.76 -9.98 7.05
N ARG A 10 -8.74 -10.66 7.59
CA ARG A 10 -8.89 -12.04 8.07
C ARG A 10 -10.04 -12.12 9.06
N GLU A 11 -10.89 -13.13 8.91
CA GLU A 11 -12.07 -13.35 9.78
C GLU A 11 -11.66 -13.65 11.24
N ASP A 12 -10.48 -14.24 11.43
CA ASP A 12 -9.90 -14.53 12.74
C ASP A 12 -9.08 -13.35 13.32
N ALA A 13 -8.96 -12.25 12.58
CA ALA A 13 -8.27 -11.07 13.08
C ALA A 13 -9.07 -10.43 14.21
N ARG A 14 -8.47 -10.34 15.39
CA ARG A 14 -9.04 -9.60 16.52
C ARG A 14 -9.33 -8.17 16.08
N THR A 15 -10.40 -7.61 16.61
CA THR A 15 -10.82 -6.22 16.33
C THR A 15 -9.71 -5.24 16.74
N GLY A 16 -8.84 -4.89 15.77
CA GLY A 16 -7.71 -3.99 15.95
C GLY A 16 -6.47 -4.64 16.55
N ALA A 17 -5.40 -4.65 15.77
CA ALA A 17 -4.08 -5.10 16.22
C ALA A 17 -3.44 -4.03 17.11
N ARG A 18 -2.97 -4.45 18.28
CA ARG A 18 -2.20 -3.61 19.21
C ARG A 18 -0.72 -3.67 18.89
N PHE A 19 0.07 -2.79 19.47
CA PHE A 19 1.51 -2.75 19.24
C PHE A 19 2.20 -4.09 19.50
N GLU A 20 1.79 -4.81 20.54
CA GLU A 20 2.38 -6.11 20.91
C GLU A 20 2.12 -7.20 19.86
N ASP A 21 1.03 -7.09 19.13
CA ASP A 21 0.61 -8.10 18.16
C ASP A 21 1.50 -8.12 16.90
N TYR A 22 2.14 -6.99 16.58
CA TYR A 22 3.01 -6.90 15.41
C TYR A 22 4.34 -7.62 15.65
N ALA A 23 4.74 -8.50 14.73
CA ALA A 23 5.99 -9.25 14.79
C ALA A 23 7.01 -8.72 13.79
N VAL A 24 8.14 -8.21 14.26
CA VAL A 24 9.25 -7.79 13.39
C VAL A 24 9.77 -8.98 12.59
N GLY A 25 9.97 -8.78 11.30
CA GLY A 25 10.39 -9.81 10.35
C GLY A 25 9.24 -10.63 9.76
N GLU A 26 8.00 -10.43 10.23
CA GLU A 26 6.85 -11.12 9.64
C GLU A 26 6.60 -10.63 8.23
N ARG A 27 6.49 -11.57 7.30
CA ARG A 27 6.15 -11.34 5.90
C ARG A 27 4.64 -11.54 5.70
N ILE A 28 4.03 -10.62 4.97
CA ILE A 28 2.58 -10.56 4.77
C ILE A 28 2.29 -10.41 3.27
N GLY A 29 1.26 -11.10 2.83
CA GLY A 29 0.86 -11.18 1.44
C GLY A 29 0.99 -12.63 0.92
N PRO A 30 0.89 -12.82 -0.40
CA PRO A 30 0.68 -11.77 -1.41
C PRO A 30 -0.76 -11.24 -1.44
N LEU A 31 -0.90 -9.94 -1.71
CA LEU A 31 -2.14 -9.35 -2.18
C LEU A 31 -2.05 -9.18 -3.70
N ARG A 32 -3.01 -9.73 -4.43
CA ARG A 32 -3.10 -9.62 -5.88
C ARG A 32 -4.26 -8.71 -6.25
N PHE A 33 -3.98 -7.72 -7.09
CA PHE A 33 -5.00 -6.81 -7.58
C PHE A 33 -4.67 -6.33 -9.00
N THR A 34 -5.66 -5.79 -9.67
CA THR A 34 -5.49 -5.20 -11.00
C THR A 34 -5.80 -3.71 -10.93
N LEU A 35 -4.87 -2.90 -11.41
CA LEU A 35 -5.15 -1.50 -11.71
C LEU A 35 -5.72 -1.44 -13.12
N ASP A 36 -7.00 -1.19 -13.24
CA ASP A 36 -7.65 -0.94 -14.52
C ASP A 36 -7.68 0.57 -14.85
N PRO A 37 -7.80 0.94 -16.13
CA PRO A 37 -7.84 2.34 -16.54
C PRO A 37 -8.96 3.14 -15.88
N ALA A 38 -10.12 2.55 -15.66
CA ALA A 38 -11.25 3.24 -15.04
C ALA A 38 -10.95 3.63 -13.58
N PHE A 39 -10.30 2.73 -12.83
CA PHE A 39 -9.90 3.03 -11.45
C PHE A 39 -8.80 4.11 -11.39
N VAL A 40 -7.86 4.10 -12.33
CA VAL A 40 -6.82 5.14 -12.42
C VAL A 40 -7.45 6.50 -12.70
N GLU A 41 -8.44 6.57 -13.61
CA GLU A 41 -9.16 7.83 -13.90
C GLU A 41 -9.93 8.34 -12.67
N GLU A 42 -10.63 7.46 -11.96
CA GLU A 42 -11.32 7.83 -10.72
C GLU A 42 -10.35 8.37 -9.68
N TYR A 43 -9.16 7.75 -9.55
CA TYR A 43 -8.12 8.24 -8.65
C TYR A 43 -7.64 9.65 -9.03
N ILE A 44 -7.36 9.87 -10.31
CA ILE A 44 -6.89 11.17 -10.84
C ILE A 44 -7.92 12.27 -10.55
N GLU A 45 -9.19 11.99 -10.82
CA GLU A 45 -10.29 12.92 -10.57
C GLU A 45 -10.44 13.21 -9.07
N ALA A 46 -10.52 12.17 -8.25
CA ALA A 46 -10.72 12.30 -6.81
C ALA A 46 -9.56 13.01 -6.10
N ALA A 47 -8.34 12.77 -6.54
CA ALA A 47 -7.14 13.38 -5.97
C ALA A 47 -6.84 14.78 -6.53
N GLY A 48 -7.55 15.21 -7.59
CA GLY A 48 -7.30 16.50 -8.25
C GLY A 48 -5.91 16.58 -8.89
N VAL A 49 -5.40 15.45 -9.38
CA VAL A 49 -4.05 15.34 -9.95
C VAL A 49 -4.03 15.89 -11.38
N ASP A 50 -3.02 16.70 -11.72
CA ASP A 50 -2.74 17.03 -13.12
C ASP A 50 -2.09 15.82 -13.82
N ALA A 51 -2.91 15.07 -14.53
CA ALA A 51 -2.48 13.88 -15.24
C ALA A 51 -1.42 14.15 -16.34
N GLY A 52 -1.37 15.37 -16.86
CA GLY A 52 -0.39 15.78 -17.86
C GLY A 52 1.06 15.76 -17.35
N LEU A 53 1.25 15.80 -16.04
CA LEU A 53 2.58 15.70 -15.41
C LEU A 53 3.17 14.30 -15.46
N TYR A 54 2.33 13.27 -15.69
CA TYR A 54 2.75 11.86 -15.68
C TYR A 54 2.85 11.32 -17.11
N ARG A 55 3.83 11.83 -17.85
CA ARG A 55 4.17 11.34 -19.18
C ARG A 55 5.63 10.90 -19.21
N ILE A 56 5.88 9.72 -19.76
CA ILE A 56 7.20 9.12 -19.88
C ILE A 56 7.37 8.70 -21.35
N ASP A 57 8.37 9.26 -22.04
CA ASP A 57 8.63 9.01 -23.45
C ASP A 57 7.40 9.11 -24.37
N GLY A 58 6.58 10.14 -24.10
CA GLY A 58 5.37 10.41 -24.87
C GLY A 58 4.16 9.53 -24.54
N ARG A 59 4.27 8.58 -23.60
CA ARG A 59 3.17 7.75 -23.12
C ARG A 59 2.61 8.26 -21.82
N ASP A 60 1.31 8.15 -21.65
CA ASP A 60 0.61 8.53 -20.42
C ASP A 60 0.81 7.45 -19.35
N ALA A 61 1.39 7.84 -18.22
CA ALA A 61 1.56 6.99 -17.05
C ALA A 61 0.48 7.32 -15.99
N ALA A 62 0.13 6.33 -15.19
CA ALA A 62 -0.66 6.55 -13.99
C ALA A 62 0.17 7.27 -12.92
N PRO A 63 -0.43 8.15 -12.10
CA PRO A 63 0.22 8.64 -10.91
C PRO A 63 0.61 7.47 -10.02
N PRO A 64 1.91 7.24 -9.72
CA PRO A 64 2.33 6.02 -9.03
C PRO A 64 1.84 5.95 -7.59
N GLN A 65 1.44 7.09 -7.03
CA GLN A 65 0.83 7.18 -5.69
C GLN A 65 -0.50 6.40 -5.58
N VAL A 66 -1.13 6.03 -6.68
CA VAL A 66 -2.32 5.15 -6.69
C VAL A 66 -2.06 3.84 -5.94
N LEU A 67 -0.81 3.36 -5.91
CA LEU A 67 -0.42 2.17 -5.17
C LEU A 67 -0.60 2.31 -3.65
N THR A 68 -0.57 3.52 -3.11
CA THR A 68 -0.76 3.76 -1.67
C THR A 68 -2.14 3.33 -1.18
N LEU A 69 -3.13 3.30 -2.07
CA LEU A 69 -4.48 2.84 -1.74
C LEU A 69 -4.52 1.35 -1.35
N PHE A 70 -3.55 0.55 -1.81
CA PHE A 70 -3.42 -0.88 -1.49
C PHE A 70 -2.38 -1.17 -0.41
N LEU A 71 -1.68 -0.15 0.10
CA LEU A 71 -0.61 -0.31 1.08
C LEU A 71 -1.13 -0.95 2.37
N MET A 72 -2.14 -0.35 2.97
CA MET A 72 -2.73 -0.88 4.19
C MET A 72 -3.55 -2.13 3.93
N GLY A 73 -4.13 -2.29 2.72
CA GLY A 73 -4.83 -3.49 2.33
C GLY A 73 -3.97 -4.75 2.45
N THR A 74 -2.71 -4.69 2.03
CA THR A 74 -1.77 -5.80 2.18
C THR A 74 -1.52 -6.13 3.65
N LEU A 75 -1.31 -5.11 4.50
CA LEU A 75 -1.12 -5.27 5.94
C LEU A 75 -2.38 -5.85 6.62
N HIS A 76 -3.54 -5.35 6.24
CA HIS A 76 -4.82 -5.72 6.86
C HIS A 76 -5.24 -7.16 6.57
N GLN A 77 -4.63 -7.84 5.61
CA GLN A 77 -4.82 -9.29 5.46
C GLN A 77 -4.39 -10.05 6.72
N ARG A 78 -3.48 -9.51 7.49
CA ARG A 78 -2.94 -10.15 8.70
C ARG A 78 -3.30 -9.42 9.99
N TYR A 79 -3.25 -8.09 9.96
CA TYR A 79 -3.47 -7.23 11.11
C TYR A 79 -4.66 -6.32 10.87
N ALA A 80 -5.75 -6.52 11.61
CA ALA A 80 -6.90 -5.64 11.54
C ALA A 80 -6.53 -4.23 12.03
N PRO A 81 -7.05 -3.17 11.38
CA PRO A 81 -6.77 -1.81 11.82
C PRO A 81 -7.37 -1.54 13.21
N LEU A 82 -6.57 -0.92 14.08
CA LEU A 82 -7.05 -0.41 15.37
C LEU A 82 -7.52 1.04 15.18
N PRO A 83 -8.75 1.39 15.59
CA PRO A 83 -9.22 2.78 15.56
C PRO A 83 -8.25 3.72 16.28
N GLY A 84 -7.93 4.86 15.66
CA GLY A 84 -6.94 5.80 16.18
C GLY A 84 -5.51 5.55 15.70
N THR A 85 -5.27 4.55 14.86
CA THR A 85 -3.99 4.39 14.16
C THR A 85 -3.78 5.55 13.20
N VAL A 86 -2.61 6.17 13.23
CA VAL A 86 -2.26 7.36 12.44
C VAL A 86 -1.01 7.10 11.60
N MET A 87 -1.06 7.47 10.33
CA MET A 87 0.13 7.47 9.48
C MET A 87 1.10 8.57 9.96
N ALA A 88 2.31 8.17 10.37
CA ALA A 88 3.32 9.08 10.90
C ALA A 88 4.42 9.40 9.86
N GLY A 89 4.62 8.55 8.89
CA GLY A 89 5.61 8.75 7.83
C GLY A 89 5.38 7.84 6.65
N LEU A 90 5.77 8.32 5.46
CA LEU A 90 5.65 7.59 4.21
C LEU A 90 6.85 7.89 3.32
N THR A 91 7.51 6.84 2.85
CA THR A 91 8.58 6.92 1.86
C THR A 91 8.21 6.05 0.68
N MET A 92 8.28 6.60 -0.52
CA MET A 92 7.91 5.92 -1.76
C MET A 92 9.09 5.93 -2.73
N GLU A 93 9.44 4.74 -3.24
CA GLU A 93 10.44 4.54 -4.29
C GLU A 93 9.74 3.93 -5.50
N PHE A 94 9.84 4.59 -6.65
CA PHE A 94 9.23 4.13 -7.89
C PHE A 94 10.30 3.63 -8.84
N HIS A 95 10.11 2.44 -9.40
CA HIS A 95 11.11 1.74 -10.21
C HIS A 95 10.71 1.60 -11.68
N ALA A 96 9.41 1.50 -11.96
CA ALA A 96 8.88 1.36 -13.31
C ALA A 96 7.51 2.05 -13.42
N PRO A 97 7.17 2.56 -14.62
CA PRO A 97 5.87 3.22 -14.83
C PRO A 97 4.74 2.20 -14.84
N ILE A 98 3.56 2.66 -14.42
CA ILE A 98 2.29 1.99 -14.65
C ILE A 98 1.61 2.78 -15.77
N TRP A 99 1.22 2.10 -16.87
CA TRP A 99 0.63 2.79 -18.01
C TRP A 99 -0.86 3.05 -17.76
N ARG A 100 -1.28 4.31 -17.93
CA ARG A 100 -2.62 4.80 -17.60
C ARG A 100 -3.74 4.10 -18.34
N ASN A 101 -3.50 3.74 -19.60
CA ASN A 101 -4.49 3.18 -20.52
C ASN A 101 -4.44 1.64 -20.60
N GLU A 102 -3.72 0.99 -19.71
CA GLU A 102 -3.54 -0.45 -19.69
C GLU A 102 -3.96 -1.02 -18.32
N SER A 103 -4.57 -2.20 -18.34
CA SER A 103 -4.80 -2.96 -17.12
C SER A 103 -3.50 -3.61 -16.68
N THR A 104 -3.10 -3.39 -15.44
CA THR A 104 -1.87 -3.92 -14.86
C THR A 104 -2.18 -4.82 -13.69
N GLY A 105 -1.87 -6.12 -13.82
CA GLY A 105 -1.89 -7.07 -12.72
C GLY A 105 -0.70 -6.84 -11.79
N ILE A 106 -0.97 -6.66 -10.49
CA ILE A 106 0.02 -6.32 -9.47
C ILE A 106 -0.04 -7.31 -8.31
N VAL A 107 1.14 -7.63 -7.80
CA VAL A 107 1.32 -8.40 -6.57
C VAL A 107 2.01 -7.50 -5.55
N SER A 108 1.42 -7.38 -4.37
CA SER A 108 1.99 -6.68 -3.22
C SER A 108 2.34 -7.67 -2.12
N GLU A 109 3.55 -7.59 -1.63
CA GLU A 109 4.05 -8.35 -0.48
C GLU A 109 4.81 -7.40 0.43
N GLY A 110 4.81 -7.67 1.72
CA GLY A 110 5.52 -6.79 2.61
C GLY A 110 6.04 -7.45 3.88
N GLU A 111 6.63 -6.63 4.72
CA GLU A 111 7.33 -7.05 5.93
C GLU A 111 7.22 -5.98 7.02
N ILE A 112 7.02 -6.41 8.26
CA ILE A 112 7.18 -5.55 9.42
C ILE A 112 8.68 -5.38 9.67
N LEU A 113 9.20 -4.17 9.48
CA LEU A 113 10.64 -3.90 9.58
C LEU A 113 11.09 -3.57 11.01
N ALA A 114 10.28 -2.83 11.75
CA ALA A 114 10.65 -2.34 13.07
C ALA A 114 9.44 -2.03 13.94
N LYS A 115 9.65 -2.06 15.23
CA LYS A 115 8.74 -1.57 16.26
C LYS A 115 9.53 -0.67 17.20
N GLU A 116 8.98 0.47 17.55
CA GLU A 116 9.64 1.44 18.41
C GLU A 116 8.65 2.07 19.39
N SER A 117 9.07 2.17 20.65
CA SER A 117 8.38 2.99 21.63
C SER A 117 9.21 4.23 21.91
N ARG A 118 8.64 5.41 21.64
CA ARG A 118 9.32 6.68 21.79
C ARG A 118 8.38 7.75 22.38
N HIS A 119 8.79 8.38 23.46
CA HIS A 119 8.01 9.41 24.18
C HIS A 119 6.58 8.97 24.51
N GLY A 120 6.41 7.71 24.95
CA GLY A 120 5.10 7.15 25.31
C GLY A 120 4.18 6.84 24.12
N ARG A 121 4.73 6.86 22.90
CA ARG A 121 4.00 6.52 21.67
C ARG A 121 4.61 5.28 21.02
N TYR A 122 3.79 4.49 20.34
CA TYR A 122 4.16 3.23 19.74
C TYR A 122 4.14 3.33 18.23
N TYR A 123 5.26 3.03 17.59
CA TYR A 123 5.43 3.10 16.13
C TYR A 123 5.73 1.72 15.55
N VAL A 124 5.13 1.44 14.42
CA VAL A 124 5.42 0.25 13.62
C VAL A 124 5.84 0.69 12.23
N THR A 125 6.94 0.15 11.74
CA THR A 125 7.42 0.37 10.37
C THR A 125 7.06 -0.83 9.52
N TRP A 126 6.29 -0.58 8.49
CA TRP A 126 5.80 -1.53 7.51
C TRP A 126 6.32 -1.18 6.13
N ARG A 127 6.79 -2.15 5.37
CA ARG A 127 7.24 -1.97 4.00
C ARG A 127 6.48 -2.91 3.08
N ALA A 128 5.96 -2.40 1.97
CA ALA A 128 5.36 -3.18 0.90
C ALA A 128 6.15 -3.02 -0.39
N ASP A 129 6.41 -4.12 -1.06
CA ASP A 129 6.99 -4.19 -2.41
C ASP A 129 5.88 -4.53 -3.41
N TYR A 130 5.82 -3.77 -4.49
CA TYR A 130 4.87 -3.95 -5.58
C TYR A 130 5.59 -4.38 -6.84
N ARG A 131 5.11 -5.43 -7.48
CA ARG A 131 5.63 -5.90 -8.77
C ARG A 131 4.49 -6.23 -9.72
N ARG A 132 4.77 -6.19 -11.03
CA ARG A 132 3.83 -6.76 -12.00
C ARG A 132 3.74 -8.26 -11.79
N GLU A 133 2.61 -8.84 -12.11
CA GLU A 133 2.50 -10.30 -12.15
C GLU A 133 3.50 -10.92 -13.14
N ALA A 134 3.84 -10.19 -14.21
CA ALA A 134 4.88 -10.56 -15.17
C ALA A 134 6.32 -10.48 -14.62
N GLY A 135 6.54 -9.88 -13.44
CA GLY A 135 7.77 -10.02 -12.66
C GLY A 135 8.58 -8.77 -12.39
N ASP A 136 8.43 -7.66 -13.13
CA ASP A 136 9.21 -6.45 -12.86
C ASP A 136 8.72 -5.67 -11.65
N ARG A 137 9.67 -5.08 -10.92
CA ARG A 137 9.40 -4.26 -9.74
C ARG A 137 8.81 -2.91 -10.17
N LEU A 138 7.71 -2.53 -9.55
CA LEU A 138 7.04 -1.25 -9.78
C LEU A 138 7.39 -0.20 -8.73
N ALA A 139 7.30 -0.57 -7.46
CA ALA A 139 7.49 0.36 -6.36
C ALA A 139 7.86 -0.35 -5.06
N ARG A 140 8.43 0.42 -4.15
CA ARG A 140 8.60 0.08 -2.73
C ARG A 140 8.04 1.22 -1.90
N ILE A 141 7.16 0.91 -0.97
CA ILE A 141 6.55 1.89 -0.08
C ILE A 141 6.80 1.48 1.36
N THR A 142 7.43 2.38 2.12
CA THR A 142 7.67 2.20 3.55
C THR A 142 6.78 3.17 4.32
N ASN A 143 6.00 2.64 5.23
CA ASN A 143 5.08 3.40 6.07
C ASN A 143 5.45 3.24 7.53
N ILE A 144 5.49 4.35 8.26
CA ILE A 144 5.56 4.38 9.70
C ILE A 144 4.18 4.80 10.20
N PHE A 145 3.56 3.98 11.01
CA PHE A 145 2.29 4.31 11.63
C PHE A 145 2.36 4.23 13.15
N MET A 146 1.63 5.12 13.79
CA MET A 146 1.50 5.18 15.24
C MET A 146 0.25 4.39 15.64
N VAL A 147 0.44 3.45 16.54
CA VAL A 147 -0.63 2.63 17.09
C VAL A 147 -1.05 3.22 18.44
N PRO A 148 -2.37 3.32 18.72
CA PRO A 148 -2.84 3.74 20.05
C PRO A 148 -2.30 2.82 21.16
N SER A 149 -2.10 3.40 22.33
CA SER A 149 -1.73 2.67 23.56
C SER A 149 -2.89 1.85 24.12
#